data_687e49c6c96ce99d3d9f805853f53d90
#
_entry.id   687e49c6c96ce99d3d9f805853f53d90
#
_cell.length_a   1.000
_cell.length_b   1.000
_cell.length_c   1.000
_cell.angle_alpha   90.00
_cell.angle_beta   90.00
_cell.angle_gamma   90.00
#
_symmetry.space_group_name_H-M   'P 1'
#
loop_
_entity.id
_entity.type
_entity.pdbx_description
1 polymer ?
#
loop_
_entity_poly.entity_id
_entity_poly.type
_entity_poly.pdbx_seq_one_letter_code
_entity_poly.pdbx_strand_id
1 'polypeptide(L)'
;MKQTLQYRILPYNRYSSFYQERESFYRSFINQYYLDFAHQVLSQEHHEPFLTKSLIAPHDIQFGSTPRRVIWKIGMPSFQVKDINDFKDHKILFYRTKLLRQKVLIQFHFINNFFYYSQLSFLSFTEKTNDILFNSIKSKYECPNAMQQNRDRLVMTDICNNKLIIEKGVYLTVSYITGDSYPQTLMEAQLKTKHELVHRADNYEIDRLSKIL
;
A
#
# COMPACT_ATOMS: atom_id res chain seq x y z
N MET A 1 13.26 -25.98 28.13
CA MET A 1 13.28 -24.62 28.69
C MET A 1 13.13 -23.61 27.53
N LYS A 2 11.97 -22.97 27.38
CA LYS A 2 11.76 -21.91 26.38
C LYS A 2 12.18 -20.58 27.03
N GLN A 3 13.28 -19.99 26.56
CA GLN A 3 13.66 -18.64 26.96
C GLN A 3 12.70 -17.65 26.27
N THR A 4 11.82 -17.09 27.05
CA THR A 4 10.97 -15.96 26.64
C THR A 4 11.84 -14.70 26.66
N LEU A 5 12.31 -14.28 25.49
CA LEU A 5 12.97 -12.97 25.33
C LEU A 5 11.94 -11.87 25.61
N GLN A 6 11.96 -11.35 26.83
CA GLN A 6 11.26 -10.11 27.15
C GLN A 6 12.00 -8.95 26.50
N TYR A 7 11.51 -8.50 25.35
CA TYR A 7 11.90 -7.20 24.79
C TYR A 7 11.36 -6.10 25.69
N ARG A 8 12.20 -5.53 26.55
CA ARG A 8 11.93 -4.26 27.19
C ARG A 8 11.72 -3.22 26.10
N ILE A 9 10.46 -2.80 25.89
CA ILE A 9 10.12 -1.65 25.08
C ILE A 9 10.59 -0.43 25.90
N LEU A 10 11.80 0.05 25.61
CA LEU A 10 12.26 1.33 26.09
C LEU A 10 11.32 2.41 25.54
N PRO A 11 10.86 3.38 26.35
CA PRO A 11 10.05 4.48 25.87
C PRO A 11 10.86 5.22 24.80
N TYR A 12 10.48 5.04 23.55
CA TYR A 12 11.13 5.66 22.41
C TYR A 12 10.93 7.17 22.51
N ASN A 13 11.99 7.90 22.79
CA ASN A 13 11.96 9.36 22.78
C ASN A 13 11.74 9.82 21.33
N ARG A 14 10.49 10.24 21.01
CA ARG A 14 10.06 10.66 19.66
C ARG A 14 10.87 11.83 19.09
N TYR A 15 11.69 12.47 19.91
CA TYR A 15 12.53 13.61 19.55
C TYR A 15 13.99 13.27 19.27
N SER A 16 14.37 11.98 19.26
CA SER A 16 15.73 11.61 18.89
C SER A 16 15.94 11.76 17.37
N SER A 17 17.11 12.23 16.95
CA SER A 17 17.51 12.34 15.53
C SER A 17 17.29 11.01 14.79
N PHE A 18 17.62 9.90 15.42
CA PHE A 18 17.42 8.55 14.89
C PHE A 18 15.94 8.23 14.60
N TYR A 19 15.00 8.69 15.45
CA TYR A 19 13.58 8.51 15.19
C TYR A 19 13.11 9.35 14.01
N GLN A 20 13.57 10.60 13.92
CA GLN A 20 13.23 11.51 12.82
C GLN A 20 13.76 11.01 11.47
N GLU A 21 15.01 10.54 11.42
CA GLU A 21 15.58 9.94 10.21
C GLU A 21 14.81 8.67 9.79
N ARG A 22 14.43 7.83 10.75
CA ARG A 22 13.64 6.64 10.50
C ARG A 22 12.24 6.98 10.00
N GLU A 23 11.56 7.92 10.61
CA GLU A 23 10.25 8.39 10.18
C GLU A 23 10.32 9.00 8.77
N SER A 24 11.28 9.87 8.52
CA SER A 24 11.52 10.48 7.21
C SER A 24 11.73 9.42 6.12
N PHE A 25 12.54 8.39 6.40
CA PHE A 25 12.73 7.28 5.48
C PHE A 25 11.41 6.59 5.10
N TYR A 26 10.56 6.23 6.07
CA TYR A 26 9.30 5.54 5.75
C TYR A 26 8.28 6.49 5.10
N ARG A 27 8.25 7.75 5.54
CA ARG A 27 7.35 8.76 4.93
C ARG A 27 7.71 9.08 3.48
N SER A 28 8.97 8.94 3.07
CA SER A 28 9.37 9.14 1.67
C SER A 28 8.74 8.13 0.69
N PHE A 29 8.23 7.01 1.19
CA PHE A 29 7.47 6.03 0.40
C PHE A 29 5.96 6.28 0.42
N ILE A 30 5.50 7.34 1.09
CA ILE A 30 4.09 7.73 1.15
C ILE A 30 3.91 8.96 0.28
N ASN A 31 2.98 8.89 -0.67
CA ASN A 31 2.63 10.05 -1.47
C ASN A 31 2.05 11.16 -0.56
N GLN A 32 2.45 12.41 -0.75
CA GLN A 32 1.91 13.53 0.03
C GLN A 32 0.40 13.76 -0.23
N TYR A 33 -0.10 13.35 -1.40
CA TYR A 33 -1.53 13.34 -1.78
C TYR A 33 -2.11 11.92 -1.66
N TYR A 34 -1.87 11.31 -0.52
CA TYR A 34 -2.09 9.88 -0.37
C TYR A 34 -3.55 9.45 -0.58
N LEU A 35 -4.53 10.25 -0.13
CA LEU A 35 -5.95 9.93 -0.33
C LEU A 35 -6.32 9.88 -1.82
N ASP A 36 -5.88 10.88 -2.59
CA ASP A 36 -6.10 10.92 -4.03
C ASP A 36 -5.40 9.76 -4.74
N PHE A 37 -4.15 9.47 -4.35
CA PHE A 37 -3.38 8.33 -4.86
C PHE A 37 -4.07 6.99 -4.55
N ALA A 38 -4.51 6.78 -3.31
CA ALA A 38 -5.17 5.53 -2.92
C ALA A 38 -6.51 5.35 -3.66
N HIS A 39 -7.28 6.41 -3.82
CA HIS A 39 -8.51 6.39 -4.62
C HIS A 39 -8.20 6.06 -6.08
N GLN A 40 -7.20 6.70 -6.68
CA GLN A 40 -6.78 6.43 -8.05
C GLN A 40 -6.36 4.97 -8.25
N VAL A 41 -5.58 4.40 -7.30
CA VAL A 41 -5.14 3.00 -7.35
C VAL A 41 -6.33 2.04 -7.33
N LEU A 42 -7.37 2.32 -6.51
CA LEU A 42 -8.56 1.47 -6.42
C LEU A 42 -9.47 1.62 -7.64
N SER A 43 -9.63 2.84 -8.16
CA SER A 43 -10.52 3.14 -9.29
C SER A 43 -9.89 2.87 -10.67
N GLN A 44 -8.57 2.63 -10.72
CA GLN A 44 -7.88 2.41 -12.00
C GLN A 44 -8.41 1.15 -12.70
N GLU A 45 -9.01 1.34 -13.88
CA GLU A 45 -9.32 0.26 -14.79
C GLU A 45 -8.04 -0.16 -15.53
N HIS A 46 -7.85 -1.46 -15.64
CA HIS A 46 -6.75 -2.03 -16.39
C HIS A 46 -7.31 -2.75 -17.62
N HIS A 47 -6.84 -2.35 -18.80
CA HIS A 47 -7.20 -3.02 -20.02
C HIS A 47 -6.57 -4.43 -20.04
N GLU A 48 -7.40 -5.44 -20.33
CA GLU A 48 -6.99 -6.83 -20.54
C GLU A 48 -6.16 -7.46 -19.38
N PRO A 49 -6.67 -7.50 -18.14
CA PRO A 49 -5.97 -8.19 -17.08
C PRO A 49 -5.98 -9.71 -17.31
N PHE A 50 -4.92 -10.40 -16.91
CA PHE A 50 -4.92 -11.86 -16.90
C PHE A 50 -5.83 -12.38 -15.80
N LEU A 51 -6.79 -13.22 -16.14
CA LEU A 51 -7.66 -13.85 -15.17
C LEU A 51 -6.95 -15.06 -14.54
N THR A 52 -6.97 -15.14 -13.23
CA THR A 52 -6.49 -16.28 -12.46
C THR A 52 -7.61 -16.91 -11.65
N LYS A 53 -7.55 -18.25 -11.50
CA LYS A 53 -8.45 -19.00 -10.62
C LYS A 53 -7.99 -18.97 -9.17
N SER A 54 -6.71 -18.71 -8.94
CA SER A 54 -6.12 -18.63 -7.61
C SER A 54 -6.43 -17.29 -6.96
N LEU A 55 -6.87 -17.30 -5.70
CA LEU A 55 -7.15 -16.06 -4.97
C LEU A 55 -5.87 -15.23 -4.80
N ILE A 56 -5.96 -13.94 -5.13
CA ILE A 56 -4.88 -12.98 -4.96
C ILE A 56 -4.87 -12.49 -3.52
N ALA A 57 -3.89 -12.94 -2.75
CA ALA A 57 -3.71 -12.57 -1.35
C ALA A 57 -2.21 -12.41 -1.03
N PRO A 58 -1.75 -11.20 -0.62
CA PRO A 58 -0.35 -11.00 -0.26
C PRO A 58 -0.02 -11.79 1.01
N HIS A 59 1.07 -12.57 0.99
CA HIS A 59 1.48 -13.41 2.12
C HIS A 59 0.36 -14.32 2.68
N ASP A 60 -0.56 -14.76 1.81
CA ASP A 60 -1.78 -15.51 2.16
C ASP A 60 -2.66 -14.79 3.21
N ILE A 61 -2.62 -13.48 3.25
CA ILE A 61 -3.47 -12.61 4.05
C ILE A 61 -4.62 -12.12 3.18
N GLN A 62 -5.83 -12.50 3.56
CA GLN A 62 -7.02 -12.05 2.85
C GLN A 62 -7.26 -10.56 3.06
N PHE A 63 -7.74 -9.87 2.02
CA PHE A 63 -8.26 -8.51 2.14
C PHE A 63 -9.40 -8.47 3.18
N GLY A 64 -9.63 -7.30 3.77
CA GLY A 64 -10.54 -7.17 4.92
C GLY A 64 -9.94 -7.57 6.25
N SER A 65 -8.76 -8.24 6.28
CA SER A 65 -8.08 -8.57 7.54
C SER A 65 -7.72 -7.33 8.35
N THR A 66 -7.77 -7.43 9.67
CA THR A 66 -7.38 -6.33 10.56
C THR A 66 -5.87 -6.20 10.69
N PRO A 67 -5.32 -5.02 11.09
CA PRO A 67 -3.90 -4.85 11.36
C PRO A 67 -3.35 -5.85 12.39
N ARG A 68 -4.16 -6.20 13.40
CA ARG A 68 -3.79 -7.17 14.42
C ARG A 68 -3.56 -8.57 13.82
N ARG A 69 -4.42 -8.98 12.87
CA ARG A 69 -4.27 -10.28 12.18
C ARG A 69 -3.01 -10.32 11.31
N VAL A 70 -2.67 -9.21 10.63
CA VAL A 70 -1.43 -9.09 9.85
C VAL A 70 -0.22 -9.20 10.77
N ILE A 71 -0.20 -8.46 11.90
CA ILE A 71 0.87 -8.51 12.89
C ILE A 71 1.01 -9.92 13.48
N TRP A 72 -0.09 -10.58 13.77
CA TRP A 72 -0.05 -11.96 14.29
C TRP A 72 0.60 -12.93 13.28
N LYS A 73 0.33 -12.75 11.98
CA LYS A 73 0.82 -13.66 10.93
C LYS A 73 2.25 -13.36 10.50
N ILE A 74 2.64 -12.09 10.38
CA ILE A 74 3.95 -11.67 9.84
C ILE A 74 4.94 -11.31 10.96
N GLY A 75 4.45 -10.89 12.11
CA GLY A 75 5.24 -10.35 13.21
C GLY A 75 5.11 -8.84 13.34
N MET A 76 5.91 -8.26 14.25
CA MET A 76 5.86 -6.81 14.52
C MET A 76 6.38 -6.00 13.32
N PRO A 77 5.70 -4.94 12.93
CA PRO A 77 6.15 -4.08 11.84
C PRO A 77 7.43 -3.32 12.22
N SER A 78 8.27 -3.07 11.23
CA SER A 78 9.45 -2.22 11.37
C SER A 78 9.07 -0.78 11.71
N PHE A 79 7.95 -0.30 11.16
CA PHE A 79 7.40 1.03 11.40
C PHE A 79 5.89 1.03 11.14
N GLN A 80 5.17 1.98 11.75
CA GLN A 80 3.75 2.19 11.46
C GLN A 80 3.43 3.68 11.39
N VAL A 81 2.55 4.03 10.47
CA VAL A 81 2.00 5.37 10.32
C VAL A 81 0.49 5.30 10.48
N LYS A 82 -0.10 6.28 11.15
CA LYS A 82 -1.54 6.45 11.30
C LYS A 82 -1.92 7.85 10.84
N ASP A 83 -3.15 7.97 10.36
CA ASP A 83 -3.77 9.25 10.02
C ASP A 83 -2.85 10.14 9.18
N ILE A 84 -2.63 9.69 7.93
CA ILE A 84 -1.78 10.39 6.99
C ILE A 84 -2.59 11.50 6.36
N ASN A 85 -2.15 12.77 6.52
CA ASN A 85 -2.66 13.93 5.79
C ASN A 85 -4.17 13.84 5.54
N ASP A 86 -5.01 14.34 6.40
CA ASP A 86 -6.46 14.41 6.23
C ASP A 86 -7.20 13.10 5.88
N PHE A 87 -6.46 11.98 5.77
CA PHE A 87 -7.03 10.66 5.54
C PHE A 87 -7.26 9.95 6.89
N LYS A 88 -8.45 10.14 7.43
CA LYS A 88 -8.85 9.60 8.74
C LYS A 88 -8.93 8.07 8.71
N ASP A 89 -8.68 7.47 9.88
CA ASP A 89 -8.74 6.02 10.09
C ASP A 89 -7.83 5.20 9.19
N HIS A 90 -6.84 5.87 8.57
CA HIS A 90 -5.85 5.22 7.74
C HIS A 90 -4.64 4.78 8.57
N LYS A 91 -4.12 3.59 8.24
CA LYS A 91 -2.93 3.02 8.86
C LYS A 91 -2.07 2.31 7.83
N ILE A 92 -0.76 2.50 7.92
CA ILE A 92 0.21 1.70 7.15
C ILE A 92 1.13 0.96 8.12
N LEU A 93 1.31 -0.33 7.87
CA LEU A 93 2.34 -1.15 8.52
C LEU A 93 3.48 -1.38 7.53
N PHE A 94 4.70 -1.04 7.92
CA PHE A 94 5.91 -1.22 7.12
C PHE A 94 6.73 -2.39 7.65
N TYR A 95 7.18 -3.23 6.74
CA TYR A 95 8.11 -4.34 7.02
C TYR A 95 9.32 -4.24 6.10
N ARG A 96 10.50 -4.44 6.66
CA ARG A 96 11.75 -4.56 5.89
C ARG A 96 12.20 -6.00 5.91
N THR A 97 12.44 -6.55 4.73
CA THR A 97 12.88 -7.93 4.58
C THR A 97 13.89 -8.05 3.44
N LYS A 98 14.37 -9.27 3.23
CA LYS A 98 15.17 -9.62 2.06
C LYS A 98 14.47 -10.73 1.30
N LEU A 99 14.20 -10.50 0.02
CA LEU A 99 13.71 -11.50 -0.92
C LEU A 99 14.67 -11.58 -2.10
N LEU A 100 15.01 -12.78 -2.57
CA LEU A 100 15.97 -12.97 -3.65
C LEU A 100 17.31 -12.22 -3.43
N ARG A 101 17.76 -12.14 -2.17
CA ARG A 101 18.94 -11.38 -1.69
C ARG A 101 18.81 -9.86 -1.84
N GLN A 102 17.66 -9.33 -2.30
CA GLN A 102 17.39 -7.90 -2.43
C GLN A 102 16.68 -7.36 -1.19
N LYS A 103 16.92 -6.08 -0.87
CA LYS A 103 16.19 -5.38 0.19
C LYS A 103 14.79 -5.04 -0.33
N VAL A 104 13.78 -5.45 0.42
CA VAL A 104 12.37 -5.23 0.07
C VAL A 104 11.68 -4.48 1.20
N LEU A 105 10.94 -3.45 0.83
CA LEU A 105 10.00 -2.76 1.71
C LEU A 105 8.60 -3.28 1.39
N ILE A 106 7.91 -3.75 2.41
CA ILE A 106 6.52 -4.22 2.30
C ILE A 106 5.64 -3.24 3.06
N GLN A 107 4.55 -2.82 2.43
CA GLN A 107 3.54 -1.94 3.00
C GLN A 107 2.20 -2.67 3.02
N PHE A 108 1.50 -2.60 4.16
CA PHE A 108 0.11 -3.03 4.30
C PHE A 108 -0.72 -1.81 4.70
N HIS A 109 -1.72 -1.49 3.91
CA HIS A 109 -2.55 -0.31 4.05
C HIS A 109 -3.95 -0.68 4.50
N PHE A 110 -4.44 0.04 5.48
CA PHE A 110 -5.74 -0.19 6.11
C PHE A 110 -6.52 1.13 6.14
N ILE A 111 -7.83 1.04 5.89
CA ILE A 111 -8.79 2.08 6.18
C ILE A 111 -9.85 1.50 7.12
N ASN A 112 -10.14 2.18 8.22
CA ASN A 112 -11.07 1.70 9.25
C ASN A 112 -10.77 0.24 9.68
N ASN A 113 -9.48 -0.09 9.84
CA ASN A 113 -8.97 -1.43 10.11
C ASN A 113 -9.22 -2.49 9.02
N PHE A 114 -9.72 -2.12 7.86
CA PHE A 114 -9.90 -2.99 6.70
C PHE A 114 -8.65 -2.97 5.82
N PHE A 115 -7.99 -4.12 5.64
CA PHE A 115 -6.85 -4.28 4.76
C PHE A 115 -7.29 -4.23 3.29
N TYR A 116 -6.82 -3.24 2.52
CA TYR A 116 -7.27 -3.03 1.14
C TYR A 116 -6.15 -2.99 0.10
N TYR A 117 -4.91 -2.69 0.52
CA TYR A 117 -3.79 -2.54 -0.39
C TYR A 117 -2.49 -3.00 0.25
N SER A 118 -1.64 -3.68 -0.52
CA SER A 118 -0.27 -3.99 -0.12
C SER A 118 0.68 -3.75 -1.28
N GLN A 119 1.88 -3.26 -0.97
CA GLN A 119 2.93 -3.06 -1.95
C GLN A 119 4.25 -3.64 -1.44
N LEU A 120 4.92 -4.38 -2.32
CA LEU A 120 6.30 -4.80 -2.15
C LEU A 120 7.16 -3.94 -3.08
N SER A 121 8.13 -3.20 -2.54
CA SER A 121 9.08 -2.40 -3.30
C SER A 121 10.46 -2.98 -3.15
N PHE A 122 11.03 -3.47 -4.25
CA PHE A 122 12.41 -3.92 -4.31
C PHE A 122 13.29 -2.68 -4.49
N LEU A 123 14.02 -2.29 -3.45
CA LEU A 123 14.83 -1.07 -3.41
C LEU A 123 16.07 -1.13 -4.31
N SER A 124 16.43 -2.32 -4.71
CA SER A 124 17.39 -2.61 -5.77
C SER A 124 16.97 -3.90 -6.46
N PHE A 125 17.14 -3.98 -7.79
CA PHE A 125 16.81 -5.19 -8.54
C PHE A 125 17.71 -5.32 -9.76
N THR A 126 17.82 -6.57 -10.26
CA THR A 126 18.51 -6.92 -11.50
C THR A 126 17.49 -7.53 -12.45
N GLU A 127 17.80 -7.60 -13.76
CA GLU A 127 16.93 -8.28 -14.73
C GLU A 127 16.66 -9.73 -14.30
N LYS A 128 17.69 -10.42 -13.82
CA LYS A 128 17.54 -11.79 -13.29
C LYS A 128 16.54 -11.86 -12.13
N THR A 129 16.55 -10.88 -11.22
CA THR A 129 15.58 -10.81 -10.11
C THR A 129 14.17 -10.59 -10.64
N ASN A 130 14.03 -9.72 -11.64
CA ASN A 130 12.78 -9.45 -12.33
C ASN A 130 12.21 -10.74 -12.93
N ASP A 131 12.99 -11.44 -13.75
CA ASP A 131 12.57 -12.69 -14.42
C ASP A 131 12.15 -13.76 -13.40
N ILE A 132 12.92 -13.94 -12.32
CA ILE A 132 12.58 -14.90 -11.27
C ILE A 132 11.25 -14.52 -10.61
N LEU A 133 11.03 -13.24 -10.28
CA LEU A 133 9.81 -12.77 -9.67
C LEU A 133 8.60 -12.97 -10.57
N PHE A 134 8.70 -12.55 -11.84
CA PHE A 134 7.63 -12.73 -12.83
C PHE A 134 7.27 -14.22 -13.01
N ASN A 135 8.26 -15.08 -13.18
CA ASN A 135 8.04 -16.51 -13.33
C ASN A 135 7.44 -17.15 -12.09
N SER A 136 7.89 -16.74 -10.88
CA SER A 136 7.34 -17.23 -9.62
C SER A 136 5.88 -16.84 -9.44
N ILE A 137 5.52 -15.60 -9.80
CA ILE A 137 4.13 -15.10 -9.69
C ILE A 137 3.25 -15.79 -10.73
N LYS A 138 3.70 -15.93 -11.98
CA LYS A 138 2.98 -16.67 -13.03
C LYS A 138 2.71 -18.12 -12.61
N SER A 139 3.70 -18.78 -12.05
CA SER A 139 3.56 -20.15 -11.54
C SER A 139 2.58 -20.21 -10.37
N LYS A 140 2.67 -19.29 -9.41
CA LYS A 140 1.77 -19.26 -8.24
C LYS A 140 0.31 -19.05 -8.63
N TYR A 141 0.05 -18.22 -9.64
CA TYR A 141 -1.30 -17.85 -10.07
C TYR A 141 -1.76 -18.56 -11.34
N GLU A 142 -1.06 -19.60 -11.77
CA GLU A 142 -1.42 -20.46 -12.89
C GLU A 142 -1.73 -19.71 -14.20
N CYS A 143 -0.94 -18.69 -14.53
CA CYS A 143 -1.11 -17.85 -15.72
C CYS A 143 0.01 -18.07 -16.75
N PRO A 144 0.08 -19.22 -17.45
CA PRO A 144 1.17 -19.53 -18.40
C PRO A 144 1.18 -18.60 -19.61
N ASN A 145 0.02 -18.13 -20.06
CA ASN A 145 -0.10 -17.30 -21.28
C ASN A 145 0.27 -15.82 -21.07
N ALA A 146 0.60 -15.41 -19.85
CA ALA A 146 1.06 -14.05 -19.56
C ALA A 146 2.45 -13.73 -20.15
N MET A 147 2.97 -14.56 -21.05
CA MET A 147 4.32 -14.41 -21.62
C MET A 147 4.43 -13.38 -22.75
N GLN A 148 3.33 -12.95 -23.35
CA GLN A 148 3.39 -12.12 -24.58
C GLN A 148 3.23 -10.63 -24.34
N GLN A 149 2.87 -10.20 -23.13
CA GLN A 149 2.72 -8.77 -22.85
C GLN A 149 3.98 -8.17 -22.22
N ASN A 150 4.03 -6.86 -22.25
CA ASN A 150 5.08 -5.97 -21.83
C ASN A 150 5.85 -6.50 -20.59
N ARG A 151 7.16 -6.73 -20.73
CA ARG A 151 8.03 -7.19 -19.62
C ARG A 151 8.12 -6.21 -18.46
N ASP A 152 7.63 -4.99 -18.64
CA ASP A 152 7.71 -3.93 -17.63
C ASP A 152 6.46 -3.84 -16.76
N ARG A 153 5.34 -4.43 -17.21
CA ARG A 153 4.08 -4.42 -16.46
C ARG A 153 3.27 -5.69 -16.66
N LEU A 154 2.77 -6.27 -15.57
CA LEU A 154 1.84 -7.40 -15.57
C LEU A 154 0.67 -7.10 -14.66
N VAL A 155 -0.55 -7.28 -15.15
CA VAL A 155 -1.77 -7.12 -14.36
C VAL A 155 -2.53 -8.43 -14.35
N MET A 156 -2.90 -8.89 -13.16
CA MET A 156 -3.69 -10.10 -12.95
C MET A 156 -4.92 -9.76 -12.11
N THR A 157 -6.03 -10.46 -12.33
CA THR A 157 -7.26 -10.33 -11.57
C THR A 157 -7.81 -11.70 -11.22
N ASP A 158 -8.28 -11.88 -9.99
CA ASP A 158 -8.94 -13.10 -9.54
C ASP A 158 -10.48 -13.01 -9.64
N ILE A 159 -11.16 -14.09 -9.26
CA ILE A 159 -12.63 -14.19 -9.28
C ILE A 159 -13.33 -13.21 -8.32
N CYS A 160 -12.62 -12.66 -7.34
CA CYS A 160 -13.12 -11.64 -6.42
C CYS A 160 -12.76 -10.22 -6.87
N ASN A 161 -12.29 -10.04 -8.11
CA ASN A 161 -11.79 -8.79 -8.66
C ASN A 161 -10.56 -8.21 -7.91
N ASN A 162 -9.92 -9.00 -7.03
CA ASN A 162 -8.65 -8.55 -6.47
C ASN A 162 -7.60 -8.49 -7.58
N LYS A 163 -6.76 -7.47 -7.52
CA LYS A 163 -5.75 -7.23 -8.56
C LYS A 163 -4.34 -7.44 -7.98
N LEU A 164 -3.47 -8.00 -8.82
CA LEU A 164 -2.03 -8.03 -8.62
C LEU A 164 -1.38 -7.32 -9.79
N ILE A 165 -0.55 -6.33 -9.51
CA ILE A 165 0.17 -5.54 -10.50
C ILE A 165 1.65 -5.65 -10.21
N ILE A 166 2.43 -6.09 -11.21
CA ILE A 166 3.87 -5.99 -11.19
C ILE A 166 4.26 -4.87 -12.13
N GLU A 167 5.09 -3.96 -11.66
CA GLU A 167 5.53 -2.81 -12.46
C GLU A 167 7.01 -2.54 -12.24
N LYS A 168 7.73 -2.39 -13.35
CA LYS A 168 9.13 -2.03 -13.39
C LYS A 168 9.25 -0.53 -13.66
N GLY A 169 9.64 0.22 -12.63
CA GLY A 169 9.95 1.64 -12.70
C GLY A 169 11.30 1.93 -12.08
N VAL A 170 11.41 2.98 -11.28
CA VAL A 170 12.58 3.26 -10.44
C VAL A 170 12.81 2.11 -9.46
N TYR A 171 11.72 1.55 -8.94
CA TYR A 171 11.69 0.32 -8.17
C TYR A 171 10.90 -0.74 -8.93
N LEU A 172 11.26 -2.01 -8.73
CA LEU A 172 10.38 -3.09 -9.11
C LEU A 172 9.34 -3.23 -8.00
N THR A 173 8.06 -3.04 -8.36
CA THR A 173 6.96 -3.08 -7.39
C THR A 173 6.00 -4.22 -7.68
N VAL A 174 5.46 -4.81 -6.62
CA VAL A 174 4.35 -5.76 -6.68
C VAL A 174 3.23 -5.23 -5.81
N SER A 175 2.15 -4.82 -6.42
CA SER A 175 0.99 -4.24 -5.77
C SER A 175 -0.17 -5.24 -5.74
N TYR A 176 -0.81 -5.36 -4.59
CA TYR A 176 -1.99 -6.17 -4.36
C TYR A 176 -3.13 -5.25 -3.96
N ILE A 177 -4.24 -5.30 -4.66
CA ILE A 177 -5.36 -4.38 -4.52
C ILE A 177 -6.63 -5.20 -4.31
N THR A 178 -7.46 -4.82 -3.33
CA THR A 178 -8.77 -5.45 -3.13
C THR A 178 -9.73 -5.14 -4.27
N GLY A 179 -10.58 -6.11 -4.60
CA GLY A 179 -11.76 -5.89 -5.44
C GLY A 179 -13.00 -5.43 -4.66
N ASP A 180 -12.91 -5.34 -3.32
CA ASP A 180 -14.01 -4.88 -2.48
C ASP A 180 -14.21 -3.36 -2.64
N SER A 181 -15.46 -2.94 -2.85
CA SER A 181 -15.83 -1.53 -3.00
C SER A 181 -15.84 -0.73 -1.70
N TYR A 182 -15.85 -1.41 -0.54
CA TYR A 182 -15.94 -0.73 0.76
C TYR A 182 -14.85 0.32 1.00
N PRO A 183 -13.55 0.03 0.76
CA PRO A 183 -12.49 1.05 0.90
C PRO A 183 -12.67 2.22 -0.05
N GLN A 184 -13.08 1.98 -1.30
CA GLN A 184 -13.31 3.02 -2.29
C GLN A 184 -14.44 3.95 -1.84
N THR A 185 -15.57 3.41 -1.41
CA THR A 185 -16.69 4.20 -0.89
C THR A 185 -16.30 5.10 0.28
N LEU A 186 -15.49 4.59 1.22
CA LEU A 186 -14.98 5.38 2.34
C LEU A 186 -14.06 6.52 1.87
N MET A 187 -13.20 6.27 0.89
CA MET A 187 -12.31 7.29 0.32
C MET A 187 -13.09 8.38 -0.41
N GLU A 188 -14.05 8.00 -1.22
CA GLU A 188 -14.93 8.93 -1.94
C GLU A 188 -15.68 9.85 -0.97
N ALA A 189 -16.21 9.32 0.14
CA ALA A 189 -16.87 10.11 1.17
C ALA A 189 -15.91 11.12 1.82
N GLN A 190 -14.66 10.73 2.09
CA GLN A 190 -13.64 11.62 2.66
C GLN A 190 -13.20 12.68 1.65
N LEU A 191 -13.01 12.32 0.37
CA LEU A 191 -12.68 13.26 -0.71
C LEU A 191 -13.78 14.31 -0.88
N LYS A 192 -15.03 13.89 -0.91
CA LYS A 192 -16.18 14.80 -0.99
C LYS A 192 -16.17 15.80 0.17
N THR A 193 -16.00 15.33 1.40
CA THR A 193 -15.92 16.21 2.58
C THR A 193 -14.75 17.19 2.48
N LYS A 194 -13.58 16.74 2.01
CA LYS A 194 -12.41 17.60 1.79
C LYS A 194 -12.69 18.69 0.77
N HIS A 195 -13.29 18.36 -0.38
CA HIS A 195 -13.65 19.33 -1.42
C HIS A 195 -14.67 20.36 -0.92
N GLU A 196 -15.68 19.94 -0.15
CA GLU A 196 -16.65 20.84 0.44
C GLU A 196 -15.99 21.84 1.41
N LEU A 197 -15.02 21.38 2.23
CA LEU A 197 -14.29 22.25 3.14
C LEU A 197 -13.41 23.25 2.41
N VAL A 198 -12.72 22.86 1.36
CA VAL A 198 -11.89 23.75 0.53
C VAL A 198 -12.79 24.81 -0.13
N HIS A 199 -13.89 24.40 -0.75
CA HIS A 199 -14.83 25.33 -1.39
C HIS A 199 -15.42 26.35 -0.41
N ARG A 200 -15.72 25.95 0.84
CA ARG A 200 -16.18 26.89 1.90
C ARG A 200 -15.08 27.88 2.29
N ALA A 201 -13.84 27.42 2.39
CA ALA A 201 -12.71 28.30 2.70
C ALA A 201 -12.47 29.33 1.59
N ASP A 202 -12.50 28.90 0.33
CA ASP A 202 -12.35 29.80 -0.83
C ASP A 202 -13.46 30.85 -0.89
N ASN A 203 -14.72 30.46 -0.68
CA ASN A 203 -15.85 31.39 -0.62
C ASN A 203 -15.75 32.39 0.53
N TYR A 204 -15.25 31.95 1.70
CA TYR A 204 -15.00 32.85 2.83
C TYR A 204 -13.91 33.88 2.50
N GLU A 205 -12.83 33.48 1.87
CA GLU A 205 -11.75 34.38 1.43
C GLU A 205 -12.25 35.41 0.39
N ILE A 206 -13.05 34.98 -0.58
CA ILE A 206 -13.66 35.85 -1.59
C ILE A 206 -14.57 36.87 -0.93
N ASP A 207 -15.45 36.45 0.00
CA ASP A 207 -16.37 37.34 0.73
C ASP A 207 -15.61 38.34 1.62
N ARG A 208 -14.49 37.93 2.20
CA ARG A 208 -13.61 38.81 2.94
C ARG A 208 -12.92 39.85 2.06
N LEU A 209 -12.43 39.45 0.88
CA LEU A 209 -11.80 40.36 -0.07
C LEU A 209 -12.81 41.39 -0.61
N SER A 210 -14.07 40.99 -0.92
CA SER A 210 -15.12 41.85 -1.40
C SER A 210 -15.57 42.94 -0.40
N LYS A 211 -15.33 42.74 0.91
CA LYS A 211 -15.59 43.71 1.97
C LYS A 211 -14.45 44.71 2.20
N ILE A 212 -13.27 44.41 1.67
CA ILE A 212 -12.06 45.26 1.79
C ILE A 212 -11.87 46.14 0.56
N LEU A 213 -12.34 45.68 -0.62
CA LEU A 213 -12.35 46.43 -1.89
C LEU A 213 -13.60 47.31 -2.03
#